data_dccdc469e29178b8d01753066939e19d
#
_entry.id   dccdc469e29178b8d01753066939e19d
#
_cell.length_a   1.000
_cell.length_b   1.000
_cell.length_c   1.000
_cell.angle_alpha   90.00
_cell.angle_beta   90.00
_cell.angle_gamma   90.00
#
_symmetry.space_group_name_H-M   'P 1'
#
loop_
_entity.id
_entity.type
_entity.pdbx_description
1 polymer ?
#
loop_
_entity_poly.entity_id
_entity_poly.type
_entity_poly.pdbx_seq_one_letter_code
_entity_poly.pdbx_strand_id
1 'polypeptide(L)'
;MMKLLISIFFALSCISVAYGDGLKCTLKPADIDPNKWIDMVNPCIKHLKNQVKIEINAAMTYLSMGAHFARDSVNRPGFSKFFIKAASEEREHAIKVIEYLLMRGQLTNDVSKLLNFPLRTIREEWSSGVEALTEALYLEANVTRSIINVIRECEHSETHLGNVVNDYHLVDYLTGDFLDEQYKGKRDLAGKVSTLGKMMSTHGPLGEFLYDKKLHEEL
;
A
#
# COMPACT_ATOMS: atom_id res chain seq x y z
N MET A 1 -47.41 19.48 -40.08
CA MET A 1 -47.76 18.54 -38.98
C MET A 1 -47.08 17.16 -39.09
N MET A 2 -47.00 16.55 -40.30
CA MET A 2 -46.40 15.21 -40.47
C MET A 2 -44.91 15.13 -40.16
N LYS A 3 -44.10 16.19 -40.48
CA LYS A 3 -42.67 16.21 -40.16
C LYS A 3 -42.35 16.31 -38.63
N LEU A 4 -43.24 16.96 -37.88
CA LEU A 4 -43.10 17.08 -36.40
C LEU A 4 -43.39 15.75 -35.70
N LEU A 5 -44.39 14.98 -36.20
CA LEU A 5 -44.74 13.66 -35.68
C LEU A 5 -43.61 12.62 -35.90
N ILE A 6 -42.93 12.67 -37.06
CA ILE A 6 -41.80 11.77 -37.37
C ILE A 6 -40.62 12.07 -36.47
N SER A 7 -40.32 13.35 -36.18
CA SER A 7 -39.23 13.73 -35.25
C SER A 7 -39.52 13.33 -33.82
N ILE A 8 -40.78 13.38 -33.39
CA ILE A 8 -41.18 12.93 -32.04
C ILE A 8 -41.10 11.38 -31.92
N PHE A 9 -41.46 10.65 -32.98
CA PHE A 9 -41.34 9.20 -33.02
C PHE A 9 -39.86 8.74 -32.98
N PHE A 10 -38.97 9.46 -33.68
CA PHE A 10 -37.53 9.16 -33.64
C PHE A 10 -36.92 9.49 -32.27
N ALA A 11 -37.35 10.59 -31.65
CA ALA A 11 -36.89 10.95 -30.30
C ALA A 11 -37.38 9.94 -29.23
N LEU A 12 -38.62 9.44 -29.34
CA LEU A 12 -39.17 8.42 -28.44
C LEU A 12 -38.51 7.04 -28.65
N SER A 13 -38.13 6.67 -29.87
CA SER A 13 -37.44 5.42 -30.12
C SER A 13 -35.99 5.45 -29.60
N CYS A 14 -35.32 6.62 -29.58
CA CYS A 14 -34.01 6.79 -28.97
C CYS A 14 -34.10 6.75 -27.43
N ILE A 15 -35.20 7.21 -26.82
CA ILE A 15 -35.37 7.17 -25.35
C ILE A 15 -35.68 5.75 -24.85
N SER A 16 -36.39 4.96 -25.65
CA SER A 16 -36.65 3.55 -25.27
C SER A 16 -35.43 2.64 -25.38
N VAL A 17 -34.41 3.02 -26.16
CA VAL A 17 -33.11 2.29 -26.18
C VAL A 17 -32.22 2.66 -24.98
N ALA A 18 -32.45 3.84 -24.39
CA ALA A 18 -31.67 4.27 -23.20
C ALA A 18 -32.14 3.61 -21.87
N TYR A 19 -33.30 2.96 -21.85
CA TYR A 19 -33.82 2.20 -20.72
C TYR A 19 -33.65 0.68 -20.87
N GLY A 20 -32.98 0.23 -21.89
CA GLY A 20 -32.54 -1.15 -22.01
C GLY A 20 -31.45 -1.41 -20.95
N ASP A 21 -31.57 -2.52 -20.23
CA ASP A 21 -30.62 -3.06 -19.23
C ASP A 21 -29.22 -2.56 -19.50
N GLY A 22 -28.64 -1.80 -18.53
CA GLY A 22 -27.33 -1.17 -18.70
C GLY A 22 -26.36 -2.16 -19.31
N LEU A 23 -25.56 -1.69 -20.27
CA LEU A 23 -24.53 -2.47 -20.95
C LEU A 23 -23.73 -3.28 -19.93
N LYS A 24 -24.20 -4.45 -19.60
CA LYS A 24 -23.43 -5.45 -18.87
C LYS A 24 -22.43 -6.00 -19.88
N CYS A 25 -21.23 -5.44 -19.91
CA CYS A 25 -20.09 -6.11 -20.52
C CYS A 25 -19.82 -7.42 -19.73
N THR A 26 -20.69 -8.38 -19.84
CA THR A 26 -20.42 -9.75 -19.41
C THR A 26 -19.67 -10.45 -20.53
N LEU A 27 -18.41 -10.09 -20.70
CA LEU A 27 -17.48 -10.95 -21.41
C LEU A 27 -17.39 -12.24 -20.57
N LYS A 28 -17.88 -13.36 -21.13
CA LYS A 28 -17.58 -14.66 -20.54
C LYS A 28 -16.07 -14.78 -20.52
N PRO A 29 -15.45 -15.05 -19.35
CA PRO A 29 -14.03 -15.36 -19.29
C PRO A 29 -13.78 -16.52 -20.27
N ALA A 30 -12.62 -16.51 -20.93
CA ALA A 30 -12.19 -17.66 -21.69
C ALA A 30 -12.18 -18.89 -20.75
N ASP A 31 -12.64 -20.03 -21.27
CA ASP A 31 -12.64 -21.29 -20.54
C ASP A 31 -11.20 -21.86 -20.49
N ILE A 32 -10.39 -21.21 -19.66
CA ILE A 32 -8.99 -21.60 -19.42
C ILE A 32 -8.96 -22.33 -18.08
N ASP A 33 -8.49 -23.57 -18.07
CA ASP A 33 -8.26 -24.33 -16.85
C ASP A 33 -7.16 -23.64 -16.01
N PRO A 34 -7.49 -23.05 -14.83
CA PRO A 34 -6.53 -22.36 -13.99
C PRO A 34 -5.35 -23.27 -13.58
N ASN A 35 -5.58 -24.55 -13.39
CA ASN A 35 -4.57 -25.51 -12.94
C ASN A 35 -3.44 -25.74 -13.96
N LYS A 36 -3.62 -25.27 -15.20
CA LYS A 36 -2.63 -25.43 -16.26
C LYS A 36 -1.58 -24.32 -16.33
N TRP A 37 -1.81 -23.20 -15.63
CA TRP A 37 -0.88 -22.07 -15.69
C TRP A 37 -0.66 -21.34 -14.35
N ILE A 38 -1.51 -21.59 -13.33
CA ILE A 38 -1.32 -21.05 -11.98
C ILE A 38 -0.41 -22.01 -11.21
N ASP A 39 0.76 -21.52 -10.81
CA ASP A 39 1.79 -22.29 -10.12
C ASP A 39 2.07 -21.82 -8.69
N MET A 40 1.44 -20.74 -8.25
CA MET A 40 1.66 -20.17 -6.93
C MET A 40 1.01 -21.02 -5.83
N VAL A 41 1.75 -21.37 -4.80
CA VAL A 41 1.30 -22.23 -3.71
C VAL A 41 0.60 -21.47 -2.60
N ASN A 42 -0.32 -22.14 -1.88
CA ASN A 42 -1.21 -21.53 -0.90
C ASN A 42 -0.52 -20.81 0.26
N PRO A 43 0.55 -21.30 0.89
CA PRO A 43 1.27 -20.54 1.92
C PRO A 43 1.73 -19.18 1.43
N CYS A 44 2.35 -19.12 0.24
CA CYS A 44 2.82 -17.87 -0.37
C CYS A 44 1.67 -16.90 -0.65
N ILE A 45 0.58 -17.39 -1.26
CA ILE A 45 -0.61 -16.58 -1.55
C ILE A 45 -1.16 -15.94 -0.27
N LYS A 46 -1.30 -16.72 0.80
CA LYS A 46 -1.83 -16.25 2.09
C LYS A 46 -0.94 -15.18 2.70
N HIS A 47 0.36 -15.41 2.73
CA HIS A 47 1.32 -14.47 3.33
C HIS A 47 1.42 -13.20 2.50
N LEU A 48 1.43 -13.30 1.18
CA LEU A 48 1.47 -12.13 0.30
C LEU A 48 0.18 -11.31 0.38
N LYS A 49 -0.99 -11.94 0.46
CA LYS A 49 -2.28 -11.25 0.75
C LYS A 49 -2.26 -10.52 2.09
N ASN A 50 -1.62 -11.10 3.12
CA ASN A 50 -1.46 -10.42 4.40
C ASN A 50 -0.49 -9.24 4.31
N GLN A 51 0.55 -9.33 3.47
CA GLN A 51 1.48 -8.22 3.25
C GLN A 51 0.77 -6.99 2.70
N VAL A 52 -0.15 -7.14 1.73
CA VAL A 52 -0.98 -6.02 1.26
C VAL A 52 -1.66 -5.26 2.41
N LYS A 53 -2.21 -6.00 3.39
CA LYS A 53 -2.88 -5.40 4.55
C LYS A 53 -1.89 -4.68 5.48
N ILE A 54 -0.68 -5.17 5.59
CA ILE A 54 0.38 -4.57 6.40
C ILE A 54 0.80 -3.25 5.77
N GLU A 55 1.04 -3.20 4.45
CA GLU A 55 1.37 -1.98 3.73
C GLU A 55 0.25 -0.92 3.85
N ILE A 56 -1.01 -1.30 3.67
CA ILE A 56 -2.14 -0.38 3.85
C ILE A 56 -2.22 0.15 5.29
N ASN A 57 -1.99 -0.68 6.30
CA ASN A 57 -1.95 -0.21 7.69
C ASN A 57 -0.76 0.73 7.95
N ALA A 58 0.40 0.48 7.33
CA ALA A 58 1.55 1.38 7.39
C ALA A 58 1.21 2.73 6.74
N ALA A 59 0.63 2.73 5.53
CA ALA A 59 0.17 3.93 4.85
C ALA A 59 -0.79 4.77 5.72
N MET A 60 -1.76 4.13 6.38
CA MET A 60 -2.70 4.81 7.26
C MET A 60 -2.03 5.38 8.52
N THR A 61 -1.03 4.69 9.07
CA THR A 61 -0.25 5.18 10.20
C THR A 61 0.55 6.43 9.80
N TYR A 62 1.23 6.40 8.66
CA TYR A 62 1.93 7.57 8.13
C TYR A 62 0.99 8.74 7.80
N LEU A 63 -0.19 8.45 7.26
CA LEU A 63 -1.19 9.47 7.01
C LEU A 63 -1.65 10.16 8.31
N SER A 64 -1.83 9.40 9.40
CA SER A 64 -2.15 9.94 10.72
C SER A 64 -1.02 10.82 11.27
N MET A 65 0.24 10.39 11.14
CA MET A 65 1.41 11.21 11.48
C MET A 65 1.41 12.52 10.70
N GLY A 66 1.23 12.44 9.38
CA GLY A 66 1.18 13.62 8.51
C GLY A 66 0.06 14.60 8.90
N ALA A 67 -1.13 14.09 9.21
CA ALA A 67 -2.27 14.90 9.67
C ALA A 67 -2.00 15.54 11.03
N HIS A 68 -1.36 14.83 11.98
CA HIS A 68 -0.98 15.40 13.27
C HIS A 68 -0.07 16.62 13.11
N PHE A 69 0.99 16.50 12.31
CA PHE A 69 1.96 17.58 12.10
C PHE A 69 1.40 18.74 11.24
N ALA A 70 0.32 18.50 10.49
CA ALA A 70 -0.38 19.53 9.71
C ALA A 70 -1.29 20.43 10.57
N ARG A 71 -1.67 20.02 11.80
CA ARG A 71 -2.54 20.83 12.67
C ARG A 71 -1.92 22.20 12.91
N ASP A 72 -2.74 23.23 12.99
CA ASP A 72 -2.33 24.61 13.31
C ASP A 72 -1.65 24.71 14.68
N SER A 73 -2.11 23.93 15.66
CA SER A 73 -1.54 23.82 17.01
C SER A 73 -0.15 23.17 17.06
N VAL A 74 0.20 22.34 16.08
CA VAL A 74 1.53 21.69 15.96
C VAL A 74 2.41 22.42 14.98
N ASN A 75 1.87 22.72 13.79
CA ASN A 75 2.47 23.52 12.72
C ASN A 75 3.90 23.13 12.37
N ARG A 76 4.04 21.89 11.88
CA ARG A 76 5.31 21.33 11.39
C ARG A 76 5.13 20.82 9.94
N PRO A 77 5.11 21.74 8.97
CA PRO A 77 4.80 21.41 7.58
C PRO A 77 5.84 20.47 6.92
N GLY A 78 7.10 20.50 7.35
CA GLY A 78 8.15 19.61 6.87
C GLY A 78 7.88 18.16 7.28
N PHE A 79 7.57 17.90 8.55
CA PHE A 79 7.17 16.59 9.04
C PHE A 79 5.88 16.12 8.37
N SER A 80 4.89 17.01 8.26
CA SER A 80 3.62 16.68 7.59
C SER A 80 3.87 16.19 6.16
N LYS A 81 4.64 16.95 5.37
CA LYS A 81 4.96 16.58 3.98
C LYS A 81 5.73 15.27 3.91
N PHE A 82 6.70 15.07 4.80
CA PHE A 82 7.48 13.83 4.89
C PHE A 82 6.58 12.61 5.13
N PHE A 83 5.72 12.64 6.14
CA PHE A 83 4.86 11.50 6.46
C PHE A 83 3.74 11.27 5.45
N ILE A 84 3.20 12.32 4.82
CA ILE A 84 2.22 12.17 3.72
C ILE A 84 2.87 11.49 2.50
N LYS A 85 4.13 11.85 2.20
CA LYS A 85 4.90 11.18 1.14
C LYS A 85 5.12 9.71 1.48
N ALA A 86 5.57 9.39 2.69
CA ALA A 86 5.73 8.00 3.15
C ALA A 86 4.41 7.21 3.08
N ALA A 87 3.28 7.82 3.45
CA ALA A 87 1.96 7.19 3.29
C ALA A 87 1.65 6.83 1.83
N SER A 88 2.08 7.64 0.88
CA SER A 88 1.91 7.38 -0.55
C SER A 88 2.81 6.25 -1.02
N GLU A 89 4.05 6.18 -0.53
CA GLU A 89 5.01 5.11 -0.82
C GLU A 89 4.48 3.76 -0.34
N GLU A 90 3.99 3.66 0.90
CA GLU A 90 3.39 2.43 1.44
C GLU A 90 2.14 1.97 0.67
N ARG A 91 1.30 2.91 0.23
CA ARG A 91 0.18 2.58 -0.65
C ARG A 91 0.65 2.00 -1.98
N GLU A 92 1.73 2.53 -2.55
CA GLU A 92 2.33 2.01 -3.79
C GLU A 92 2.93 0.63 -3.59
N HIS A 93 3.53 0.34 -2.43
CA HIS A 93 3.98 -1.00 -2.08
C HIS A 93 2.80 -1.99 -2.06
N ALA A 94 1.68 -1.63 -1.45
CA ALA A 94 0.48 -2.46 -1.48
C ALA A 94 -0.01 -2.73 -2.91
N ILE A 95 0.02 -1.72 -3.80
CA ILE A 95 -0.36 -1.85 -5.21
C ILE A 95 0.60 -2.81 -5.92
N LYS A 96 1.91 -2.66 -5.77
CA LYS A 96 2.93 -3.57 -6.35
C LYS A 96 2.67 -5.04 -5.96
N VAL A 97 2.33 -5.29 -4.69
CA VAL A 97 2.01 -6.65 -4.22
C VAL A 97 0.71 -7.18 -4.83
N ILE A 98 -0.32 -6.33 -4.99
CA ILE A 98 -1.57 -6.70 -5.68
C ILE A 98 -1.31 -7.02 -7.14
N GLU A 99 -0.54 -6.20 -7.84
CA GLU A 99 -0.16 -6.41 -9.23
C GLU A 99 0.62 -7.73 -9.42
N TYR A 100 1.52 -8.04 -8.50
CA TYR A 100 2.22 -9.30 -8.48
C TYR A 100 1.27 -10.49 -8.31
N LEU A 101 0.32 -10.42 -7.38
CA LEU A 101 -0.70 -11.46 -7.19
C LEU A 101 -1.56 -11.65 -8.45
N LEU A 102 -1.95 -10.54 -9.11
CA LEU A 102 -2.72 -10.58 -10.37
C LEU A 102 -1.89 -11.19 -11.51
N MET A 103 -0.62 -10.83 -11.64
CA MET A 103 0.31 -11.40 -12.62
C MET A 103 0.43 -12.92 -12.45
N ARG A 104 0.40 -13.42 -11.20
CA ARG A 104 0.47 -14.84 -10.87
C ARG A 104 -0.92 -15.52 -10.85
N GLY A 105 -1.94 -14.89 -11.45
CA GLY A 105 -3.30 -15.44 -11.59
C GLY A 105 -4.13 -15.45 -10.32
N GLN A 106 -3.69 -14.74 -9.28
CA GLN A 106 -4.42 -14.63 -8.02
C GLN A 106 -5.34 -13.40 -8.02
N LEU A 107 -6.39 -13.41 -7.18
CA LEU A 107 -7.29 -12.25 -7.00
C LEU A 107 -8.17 -11.87 -8.20
N THR A 108 -8.31 -12.69 -9.22
CA THR A 108 -9.09 -12.34 -10.43
C THR A 108 -10.52 -11.87 -10.15
N ASN A 109 -11.11 -12.30 -9.01
CA ASN A 109 -12.48 -11.95 -8.62
C ASN A 109 -12.60 -11.35 -7.20
N ASP A 110 -11.50 -11.16 -6.46
CA ASP A 110 -11.53 -10.94 -5.01
C ASP A 110 -10.70 -9.76 -4.50
N VAL A 111 -10.25 -8.83 -5.36
CA VAL A 111 -9.44 -7.66 -4.92
C VAL A 111 -10.19 -6.82 -3.89
N SER A 112 -11.49 -6.59 -4.09
CA SER A 112 -12.33 -5.84 -3.14
C SER A 112 -12.41 -6.52 -1.77
N LYS A 113 -12.46 -7.85 -1.71
CA LYS A 113 -12.45 -8.59 -0.45
C LYS A 113 -11.10 -8.52 0.25
N LEU A 114 -10.00 -8.45 -0.50
CA LEU A 114 -8.67 -8.26 0.07
C LEU A 114 -8.55 -6.94 0.82
N LEU A 115 -9.15 -5.88 0.27
CA LEU A 115 -9.10 -4.53 0.84
C LEU A 115 -10.16 -4.28 1.91
N ASN A 116 -11.17 -5.15 2.03
CA ASN A 116 -12.21 -5.05 3.04
C ASN A 116 -11.77 -5.75 4.34
N PHE A 117 -10.95 -5.06 5.15
CA PHE A 117 -10.50 -5.51 6.46
C PHE A 117 -10.52 -4.34 7.46
N PRO A 118 -10.72 -4.61 8.76
CA PRO A 118 -10.66 -3.55 9.76
C PRO A 118 -9.23 -3.00 9.85
N LEU A 119 -9.11 -1.68 9.76
CA LEU A 119 -7.85 -1.00 10.04
C LEU A 119 -7.49 -1.18 11.52
N ARG A 120 -6.21 -1.25 11.83
CA ARG A 120 -5.74 -1.23 13.21
C ARG A 120 -6.08 0.12 13.84
N THR A 121 -6.24 0.15 15.17
CA THR A 121 -6.29 1.43 15.89
C THR A 121 -5.01 2.20 15.63
N ILE A 122 -5.16 3.38 15.06
CA ILE A 122 -4.05 4.24 14.68
C ILE A 122 -3.87 5.28 15.78
N ARG A 123 -2.64 5.52 16.16
CA ARG A 123 -2.29 6.62 17.06
C ARG A 123 -2.55 7.95 16.36
N GLU A 124 -3.02 8.96 17.10
CA GLU A 124 -3.43 10.25 16.55
C GLU A 124 -2.54 11.41 16.98
N GLU A 125 -1.69 11.24 18.00
CA GLU A 125 -0.87 12.28 18.58
C GLU A 125 0.55 11.84 18.91
N TRP A 126 1.50 12.73 18.66
CA TRP A 126 2.93 12.56 18.98
C TRP A 126 3.43 13.79 19.71
N SER A 127 4.25 13.60 20.72
CA SER A 127 4.80 14.70 21.54
C SER A 127 5.93 15.45 20.83
N SER A 128 6.55 14.83 19.83
CA SER A 128 7.67 15.42 19.10
C SER A 128 7.93 14.73 17.76
N GLY A 129 8.66 15.40 16.87
CA GLY A 129 9.15 14.81 15.63
C GLY A 129 10.10 13.61 15.85
N VAL A 130 10.90 13.62 16.92
CA VAL A 130 11.77 12.48 17.29
C VAL A 130 10.94 11.25 17.61
N GLU A 131 9.89 11.41 18.40
CA GLU A 131 8.98 10.31 18.75
C GLU A 131 8.33 9.72 17.49
N ALA A 132 7.80 10.58 16.62
CA ALA A 132 7.16 10.15 15.38
C ALA A 132 8.15 9.44 14.43
N LEU A 133 9.35 9.97 14.22
CA LEU A 133 10.39 9.32 13.41
C LEU A 133 10.86 7.99 14.01
N THR A 134 10.91 7.90 15.34
CA THR A 134 11.27 6.63 16.02
C THR A 134 10.19 5.58 15.82
N GLU A 135 8.92 5.97 15.93
CA GLU A 135 7.79 5.07 15.65
C GLU A 135 7.77 4.64 14.18
N ALA A 136 8.06 5.56 13.25
CA ALA A 136 8.21 5.26 11.83
C ALA A 136 9.32 4.22 11.58
N LEU A 137 10.48 4.36 12.22
CA LEU A 137 11.58 3.40 12.12
C LEU A 137 11.18 2.00 12.60
N TYR A 138 10.41 1.91 13.69
CA TYR A 138 9.89 0.64 14.18
C TYR A 138 8.79 0.06 13.29
N LEU A 139 7.97 0.91 12.69
CA LEU A 139 6.96 0.51 11.71
C LEU A 139 7.64 -0.16 10.51
N GLU A 140 8.63 0.49 9.92
CA GLU A 140 9.42 -0.07 8.81
C GLU A 140 10.15 -1.36 9.18
N ALA A 141 10.68 -1.45 10.40
CA ALA A 141 11.29 -2.69 10.89
C ALA A 141 10.27 -3.83 10.99
N ASN A 142 9.01 -3.54 11.29
CA ASN A 142 7.92 -4.53 11.32
C ASN A 142 7.50 -4.94 9.91
N VAL A 143 7.36 -3.98 8.98
CA VAL A 143 7.08 -4.25 7.56
C VAL A 143 8.18 -5.14 6.97
N THR A 144 9.44 -4.76 7.13
CA THR A 144 10.59 -5.57 6.68
C THR A 144 10.54 -7.00 7.23
N ARG A 145 10.24 -7.16 8.51
CA ARG A 145 10.15 -8.47 9.16
C ARG A 145 9.03 -9.32 8.57
N SER A 146 7.92 -8.69 8.21
CA SER A 146 6.81 -9.36 7.53
C SER A 146 7.22 -9.83 6.13
N ILE A 147 7.91 -9.01 5.35
CA ILE A 147 8.42 -9.38 4.02
C ILE A 147 9.39 -10.59 4.13
N ILE A 148 10.31 -10.56 5.10
CA ILE A 148 11.22 -11.68 5.36
C ILE A 148 10.45 -12.96 5.72
N ASN A 149 9.34 -12.86 6.45
CA ASN A 149 8.51 -14.02 6.75
C ASN A 149 7.81 -14.55 5.49
N VAL A 150 7.33 -13.68 4.59
CA VAL A 150 6.80 -14.12 3.28
C VAL A 150 7.86 -14.90 2.52
N ILE A 151 9.08 -14.36 2.43
CA ILE A 151 10.21 -15.02 1.74
C ILE A 151 10.46 -16.41 2.33
N ARG A 152 10.58 -16.54 3.65
CA ARG A 152 10.83 -17.82 4.32
C ARG A 152 9.76 -18.87 4.02
N GLU A 153 8.49 -18.48 4.09
CA GLU A 153 7.37 -19.36 3.80
C GLU A 153 7.34 -19.80 2.33
N CYS A 154 7.81 -18.95 1.42
CA CYS A 154 7.80 -19.21 -0.01
C CYS A 154 9.08 -19.91 -0.51
N GLU A 155 10.15 -19.88 0.27
CA GLU A 155 11.39 -20.57 -0.01
C GLU A 155 11.33 -22.07 0.31
N HIS A 156 10.46 -22.48 1.23
CA HIS A 156 10.34 -23.86 1.71
C HIS A 156 8.88 -24.28 1.87
N SER A 157 8.01 -23.93 0.91
CA SER A 157 6.59 -24.30 0.98
C SER A 157 6.40 -25.79 0.72
N GLU A 158 5.73 -26.47 1.65
CA GLU A 158 5.26 -27.85 1.43
C GLU A 158 3.91 -27.83 0.69
N THR A 159 3.81 -28.62 -0.38
CA THR A 159 2.53 -28.88 -1.04
C THR A 159 1.73 -29.92 -0.25
N HIS A 160 0.42 -30.03 -0.49
CA HIS A 160 -0.43 -31.07 0.09
C HIS A 160 0.04 -32.52 -0.21
N LEU A 161 0.98 -32.70 -1.14
CA LEU A 161 1.59 -33.98 -1.50
C LEU A 161 2.96 -34.20 -0.82
N GLY A 162 3.36 -33.33 0.10
CA GLY A 162 4.64 -33.43 0.80
C GLY A 162 5.88 -33.02 -0.02
N ASN A 163 5.68 -32.46 -1.22
CA ASN A 163 6.78 -31.93 -2.02
C ASN A 163 7.13 -30.52 -1.54
N VAL A 164 8.40 -30.26 -1.33
CA VAL A 164 8.91 -28.89 -1.07
C VAL A 164 8.91 -28.13 -2.37
N VAL A 165 8.23 -26.99 -2.40
CA VAL A 165 8.19 -26.07 -3.55
C VAL A 165 8.83 -24.76 -3.11
N ASN A 166 9.75 -24.29 -3.92
CA ASN A 166 10.36 -22.97 -3.76
C ASN A 166 9.80 -22.04 -4.86
N ASP A 167 9.16 -20.95 -4.47
CA ASP A 167 8.73 -19.91 -5.41
C ASP A 167 9.88 -18.92 -5.67
N TYR A 168 10.86 -19.37 -6.47
CA TYR A 168 12.08 -18.61 -6.77
C TYR A 168 11.80 -17.20 -7.30
N HIS A 169 10.79 -17.05 -8.15
CA HIS A 169 10.46 -15.75 -8.73
C HIS A 169 9.92 -14.79 -7.68
N LEU A 170 9.06 -15.25 -6.76
CA LEU A 170 8.56 -14.43 -5.67
C LEU A 170 9.66 -14.05 -4.68
N VAL A 171 10.51 -15.02 -4.33
CA VAL A 171 11.65 -14.81 -3.43
C VAL A 171 12.61 -13.77 -4.01
N ASP A 172 12.96 -13.88 -5.30
CA ASP A 172 13.82 -12.93 -6.00
C ASP A 172 13.19 -11.53 -6.05
N TYR A 173 11.93 -11.43 -6.44
CA TYR A 173 11.18 -10.18 -6.50
C TYR A 173 11.14 -9.46 -5.13
N LEU A 174 10.79 -10.16 -4.06
CA LEU A 174 10.73 -9.56 -2.72
C LEU A 174 12.13 -9.19 -2.19
N THR A 175 13.14 -9.98 -2.51
CA THR A 175 14.51 -9.71 -2.07
C THR A 175 15.11 -8.54 -2.81
N GLY A 176 14.95 -8.47 -4.14
CA GLY A 176 15.52 -7.43 -4.98
C GLY A 176 14.80 -6.10 -4.87
N ASP A 177 13.48 -6.11 -5.05
CA ASP A 177 12.72 -4.86 -5.12
C ASP A 177 12.31 -4.32 -3.75
N PHE A 178 11.78 -5.18 -2.87
CA PHE A 178 11.25 -4.72 -1.58
C PHE A 178 12.29 -4.62 -0.47
N LEU A 179 13.09 -5.65 -0.24
CA LEU A 179 14.05 -5.61 0.87
C LEU A 179 15.16 -4.57 0.67
N ASP A 180 15.61 -4.34 -0.56
CA ASP A 180 16.63 -3.33 -0.83
C ASP A 180 16.11 -1.92 -0.50
N GLU A 181 14.89 -1.61 -0.92
CA GLU A 181 14.21 -0.35 -0.60
C GLU A 181 14.00 -0.21 0.91
N GLN A 182 13.51 -1.26 1.58
CA GLN A 182 13.29 -1.29 3.03
C GLN A 182 14.56 -1.05 3.86
N TYR A 183 15.69 -1.64 3.47
CA TYR A 183 16.95 -1.41 4.17
C TYR A 183 17.47 0.00 3.98
N LYS A 184 17.33 0.59 2.79
CA LYS A 184 17.68 1.98 2.51
C LYS A 184 16.80 2.95 3.30
N GLY A 185 15.49 2.76 3.29
CA GLY A 185 14.52 3.58 4.03
C GLY A 185 14.75 3.57 5.54
N LYS A 186 14.95 2.38 6.13
CA LYS A 186 15.29 2.27 7.55
C LYS A 186 16.61 2.95 7.90
N ARG A 187 17.63 2.85 7.05
CA ARG A 187 18.90 3.54 7.26
C ARG A 187 18.73 5.06 7.25
N ASP A 188 17.93 5.57 6.34
CA ASP A 188 17.60 7.00 6.25
C ASP A 188 16.83 7.47 7.49
N LEU A 189 15.77 6.74 7.89
CA LEU A 189 15.01 7.05 9.10
C LEU A 189 15.89 7.04 10.37
N ALA A 190 16.75 6.05 10.53
CA ALA A 190 17.68 5.99 11.66
C ALA A 190 18.63 7.21 11.68
N GLY A 191 19.09 7.66 10.52
CA GLY A 191 19.86 8.89 10.37
C GLY A 191 19.06 10.14 10.79
N LYS A 192 17.80 10.23 10.38
CA LYS A 192 16.90 11.31 10.74
C LYS A 192 16.63 11.36 12.24
N VAL A 193 16.32 10.22 12.87
CA VAL A 193 16.14 10.09 14.34
C VAL A 193 17.40 10.56 15.08
N SER A 194 18.58 10.08 14.67
CA SER A 194 19.85 10.46 15.29
C SER A 194 20.13 11.95 15.18
N THR A 195 19.93 12.52 14.00
CA THR A 195 20.20 13.95 13.73
C THR A 195 19.25 14.83 14.54
N LEU A 196 17.95 14.58 14.46
CA LEU A 196 16.96 15.36 15.18
C LEU A 196 17.13 15.20 16.69
N GLY A 197 17.41 13.98 17.19
CA GLY A 197 17.65 13.73 18.59
C GLY A 197 18.82 14.58 19.16
N LYS A 198 19.92 14.69 18.41
CA LYS A 198 21.06 15.55 18.78
C LYS A 198 20.68 17.03 18.75
N MET A 199 19.94 17.47 17.73
CA MET A 199 19.48 18.89 17.66
C MET A 199 18.57 19.23 18.84
N MET A 200 17.63 18.35 19.20
CA MET A 200 16.73 18.56 20.31
C MET A 200 17.43 18.50 21.67
N SER A 201 18.41 17.63 21.84
CA SER A 201 19.18 17.56 23.09
C SER A 201 19.99 18.83 23.37
N THR A 202 20.39 19.54 22.32
CA THR A 202 21.19 20.77 22.43
C THR A 202 20.33 22.04 22.44
N HIS A 203 19.27 22.08 21.65
CA HIS A 203 18.49 23.27 21.36
C HIS A 203 17.00 23.15 21.71
N GLY A 204 16.56 22.01 22.25
CA GLY A 204 15.15 21.79 22.59
C GLY A 204 14.20 21.98 21.39
N PRO A 205 13.03 22.63 21.61
CA PRO A 205 12.04 22.85 20.56
C PRO A 205 12.55 23.62 19.31
N LEU A 206 13.59 24.45 19.48
CA LEU A 206 14.22 25.17 18.37
C LEU A 206 14.89 24.17 17.41
N GLY A 207 15.51 23.11 17.94
CA GLY A 207 16.10 22.06 17.14
C GLY A 207 15.08 21.36 16.24
N GLU A 208 13.89 21.06 16.77
CA GLU A 208 12.81 20.48 15.98
C GLU A 208 12.29 21.45 14.92
N PHE A 209 12.11 22.71 15.27
CA PHE A 209 11.66 23.72 14.32
C PHE A 209 12.61 23.88 13.13
N LEU A 210 13.93 23.95 13.40
CA LEU A 210 14.94 24.05 12.34
C LEU A 210 15.00 22.78 11.48
N TYR A 211 14.84 21.62 12.10
CA TYR A 211 14.80 20.36 11.38
C TYR A 211 13.56 20.23 10.48
N ASP A 212 12.40 20.70 10.95
CA ASP A 212 11.18 20.79 10.15
C ASP A 212 11.37 21.65 8.90
N LYS A 213 12.03 22.80 9.02
CA LYS A 213 12.34 23.65 7.87
C LYS A 213 13.24 22.95 6.86
N LYS A 214 14.27 22.25 7.35
CA LYS A 214 15.15 21.43 6.50
C LYS A 214 14.36 20.35 5.75
N LEU A 215 13.50 19.59 6.43
CA LEU A 215 12.65 18.59 5.78
C LEU A 215 11.75 19.20 4.72
N HIS A 216 11.20 20.39 4.98
CA HIS A 216 10.32 21.06 4.03
C HIS A 216 11.02 21.47 2.74
N GLU A 217 12.32 21.82 2.81
CA GLU A 217 13.17 22.20 1.67
C GLU A 217 13.66 21.00 0.85
N GLU A 218 13.86 19.84 1.49
CA GLU A 218 14.39 18.61 0.86
C GLU A 218 13.33 17.82 0.07
N LEU A 219 12.05 18.08 0.28
CA LEU A 219 10.91 17.32 -0.27
C LEU A 219 10.12 18.14 -1.31
#